data_377c6ef5cbb600143cbd8ce7cb712523
#
_entry.id   377c6ef5cbb600143cbd8ce7cb712523
#
_cell.length_a   1.000
_cell.length_b   1.000
_cell.length_c   1.000
_cell.angle_alpha   90.00
_cell.angle_beta   90.00
_cell.angle_gamma   90.00
#
_symmetry.space_group_name_H-M   'P 1'
#
loop_
_entity.id
_entity.type
_entity.pdbx_description
1 polymer ?
#
loop_
_entity_poly.entity_id
_entity_poly.type
_entity_poly.pdbx_seq_one_letter_code
_entity_poly.pdbx_strand_id
1 'polypeptide(L)'
;APFYYYPGWWEGGPALHFFNNTKKYDELPADFKAALHAGCAEGNTWMMAKYDAQNPAALKRLLSTGTRVIPFPTPVMEACYKAAMETYAEESAKNPKWKKIYDHYAAFQREQIMWFRVTENTYDRFMERAESKASAAAKGAAKK
;
A
#
# COMPACT_ATOMS: atom_id res chain seq x y z
N ALA A 1 -16.36 -0.22 14.31
CA ALA A 1 -15.55 0.75 15.04
C ALA A 1 -15.99 2.16 14.67
N PRO A 2 -16.06 3.13 15.61
CA PRO A 2 -16.49 4.49 15.29
C PRO A 2 -15.45 5.29 14.52
N PHE A 3 -14.20 4.86 14.53
CA PHE A 3 -13.09 5.55 13.87
C PHE A 3 -12.27 4.60 13.01
N TYR A 4 -11.83 5.11 11.86
CA TYR A 4 -10.91 4.47 10.93
C TYR A 4 -9.81 5.47 10.56
N TYR A 5 -8.57 5.19 11.01
CA TYR A 5 -7.43 6.06 10.73
C TYR A 5 -6.63 5.59 9.52
N TYR A 6 -6.13 6.54 8.73
CA TYR A 6 -5.31 6.27 7.54
C TYR A 6 -4.20 7.33 7.38
N PRO A 7 -3.19 7.11 6.56
CA PRO A 7 -2.76 5.81 6.03
C PRO A 7 -2.18 4.93 7.14
N GLY A 8 -2.05 3.60 6.88
CA GLY A 8 -1.25 2.76 7.74
C GLY A 8 0.19 3.28 7.75
N TRP A 9 0.69 3.67 8.91
CA TRP A 9 2.04 4.27 9.01
C TRP A 9 3.16 3.23 8.88
N TRP A 10 2.83 1.95 9.06
CA TRP A 10 3.79 0.84 9.04
C TRP A 10 3.96 0.17 7.68
N GLU A 11 2.97 0.24 6.81
CA GLU A 11 3.01 -0.34 5.47
C GLU A 11 2.01 0.31 4.53
N GLY A 12 2.38 0.47 3.26
CA GLY A 12 1.51 1.04 2.22
C GLY A 12 0.52 0.04 1.62
N GLY A 13 0.69 -1.27 1.89
CA GLY A 13 -0.16 -2.35 1.39
C GLY A 13 0.32 -3.72 1.85
N PRO A 14 -0.50 -4.78 1.72
CA PRO A 14 -0.16 -6.12 2.15
C PRO A 14 0.88 -6.75 1.21
N ALA A 15 1.94 -7.32 1.78
CA ALA A 15 2.89 -8.18 1.08
C ALA A 15 2.63 -9.63 1.49
N LEU A 16 1.66 -10.28 0.84
CA LEU A 16 1.28 -11.65 1.16
C LEU A 16 2.31 -12.64 0.62
N HIS A 17 2.58 -13.68 1.40
CA HIS A 17 3.56 -14.69 1.08
C HIS A 17 2.94 -16.09 1.12
N PHE A 18 3.31 -16.92 0.17
CA PHE A 18 3.01 -18.34 0.15
C PHE A 18 4.28 -19.12 0.48
N PHE A 19 4.23 -19.91 1.56
CA PHE A 19 5.38 -20.65 2.05
C PHE A 19 5.22 -22.15 1.76
N ASN A 20 6.29 -22.76 1.22
CA ASN A 20 6.38 -24.19 1.02
C ASN A 20 7.51 -24.79 1.85
N ASN A 21 7.33 -26.02 2.31
CA ASN A 21 8.46 -26.81 2.77
C ASN A 21 9.37 -27.11 1.59
N THR A 22 10.66 -26.75 1.69
CA THR A 22 11.63 -26.88 0.59
C THR A 22 11.74 -28.31 0.07
N LYS A 23 11.83 -29.30 0.98
CA LYS A 23 11.93 -30.71 0.58
C LYS A 23 10.69 -31.16 -0.20
N LYS A 24 9.49 -30.77 0.26
CA LYS A 24 8.23 -31.09 -0.43
C LYS A 24 8.10 -30.40 -1.78
N TYR A 25 8.56 -29.17 -1.87
CA TYR A 25 8.62 -28.47 -3.14
C TYR A 25 9.59 -29.13 -4.12
N ASP A 26 10.77 -29.56 -3.65
CA ASP A 26 11.79 -30.21 -4.48
C ASP A 26 11.31 -31.57 -5.05
N GLU A 27 10.47 -32.30 -4.30
CA GLU A 27 9.82 -33.54 -4.70
C GLU A 27 8.76 -33.37 -5.79
N LEU A 28 8.26 -32.16 -6.03
CA LEU A 28 7.22 -31.92 -7.03
C LEU A 28 7.75 -32.10 -8.45
N PRO A 29 6.95 -32.67 -9.37
CA PRO A 29 7.21 -32.64 -10.79
C PRO A 29 7.34 -31.22 -11.34
N ALA A 30 8.03 -31.06 -12.47
CA ALA A 30 8.29 -29.74 -13.04
C ALA A 30 7.01 -28.98 -13.45
N ASP A 31 6.03 -29.68 -13.96
CA ASP A 31 4.71 -29.14 -14.33
C ASP A 31 3.93 -28.64 -13.12
N PHE A 32 4.01 -29.34 -11.98
CA PHE A 32 3.38 -28.89 -10.73
C PHE A 32 4.07 -27.65 -10.15
N LYS A 33 5.41 -27.59 -10.25
CA LYS A 33 6.15 -26.37 -9.90
C LYS A 33 5.75 -25.19 -10.77
N ALA A 34 5.63 -25.41 -12.08
CA ALA A 34 5.18 -24.40 -13.02
C ALA A 34 3.74 -23.93 -12.73
N ALA A 35 2.83 -24.84 -12.45
CA ALA A 35 1.46 -24.53 -12.07
C ALA A 35 1.37 -23.70 -10.77
N LEU A 36 2.19 -24.05 -9.78
CA LEU A 36 2.27 -23.31 -8.52
C LEU A 36 2.76 -21.87 -8.74
N HIS A 37 3.80 -21.68 -9.55
CA HIS A 37 4.30 -20.35 -9.90
C HIS A 37 3.27 -19.54 -10.68
N ALA A 38 2.61 -20.15 -11.66
CA ALA A 38 1.55 -19.49 -12.42
C ALA A 38 0.38 -19.07 -11.52
N GLY A 39 -0.06 -19.97 -10.63
CA GLY A 39 -1.14 -19.67 -9.67
C GLY A 39 -0.79 -18.53 -8.72
N CYS A 40 0.45 -18.46 -8.24
CA CYS A 40 0.91 -17.34 -7.41
C CYS A 40 0.93 -16.03 -8.18
N ALA A 41 1.38 -16.01 -9.43
CA ALA A 41 1.42 -14.82 -10.29
C ALA A 41 0.00 -14.34 -10.62
N GLU A 42 -0.91 -15.23 -10.99
CA GLU A 42 -2.32 -14.92 -11.23
C GLU A 42 -2.98 -14.40 -9.96
N GLY A 43 -2.78 -15.07 -8.82
CA GLY A 43 -3.32 -14.67 -7.53
C GLY A 43 -2.89 -13.25 -7.13
N ASN A 44 -1.64 -12.88 -7.39
CA ASN A 44 -1.14 -11.53 -7.14
C ASN A 44 -1.86 -10.48 -8.00
N THR A 45 -1.97 -10.71 -9.29
CA THR A 45 -2.66 -9.81 -10.23
C THR A 45 -4.16 -9.68 -9.90
N TRP A 46 -4.81 -10.83 -9.64
CA TRP A 46 -6.22 -10.88 -9.27
C TRP A 46 -6.49 -10.15 -7.96
N MET A 47 -5.63 -10.33 -6.96
CA MET A 47 -5.76 -9.66 -5.67
C MET A 47 -5.73 -8.14 -5.82
N MET A 48 -4.75 -7.61 -6.53
CA MET A 48 -4.63 -6.16 -6.78
C MET A 48 -5.89 -5.62 -7.48
N ALA A 49 -6.29 -6.24 -8.58
CA ALA A 49 -7.48 -5.83 -9.34
C ALA A 49 -8.76 -5.88 -8.48
N LYS A 50 -8.90 -6.90 -7.64
CA LYS A 50 -10.06 -7.07 -6.76
C LYS A 50 -10.11 -6.01 -5.66
N TYR A 51 -8.97 -5.68 -5.04
CA TYR A 51 -8.89 -4.60 -4.07
C TYR A 51 -9.32 -3.27 -4.68
N ASP A 52 -8.77 -2.91 -5.83
CA ASP A 52 -9.09 -1.65 -6.50
C ASP A 52 -10.57 -1.58 -6.93
N ALA A 53 -11.13 -2.69 -7.40
CA ALA A 53 -12.54 -2.74 -7.81
C ALA A 53 -13.52 -2.69 -6.62
N GLN A 54 -13.20 -3.32 -5.49
CA GLN A 54 -14.15 -3.51 -4.38
C GLN A 54 -13.99 -2.51 -3.23
N ASN A 55 -12.79 -2.03 -2.96
CA ASN A 55 -12.53 -1.16 -1.83
C ASN A 55 -13.27 0.19 -1.87
N PRO A 56 -13.46 0.85 -3.03
CA PRO A 56 -14.23 2.09 -3.07
C PRO A 56 -15.67 1.92 -2.60
N ALA A 57 -16.33 0.82 -3.02
CA ALA A 57 -17.69 0.52 -2.56
C ALA A 57 -17.72 0.12 -1.08
N ALA A 58 -16.71 -0.60 -0.60
CA ALA A 58 -16.58 -0.98 0.81
C ALA A 58 -16.37 0.26 1.70
N LEU A 59 -15.55 1.21 1.27
CA LEU A 59 -15.34 2.48 1.98
C LEU A 59 -16.64 3.28 2.06
N LYS A 60 -17.40 3.38 0.98
CA LYS A 60 -18.71 4.03 0.98
C LYS A 60 -19.69 3.39 1.98
N ARG A 61 -19.71 2.06 2.05
CA ARG A 61 -20.52 1.35 3.06
C ARG A 61 -20.05 1.65 4.47
N LEU A 62 -18.74 1.68 4.71
CA LEU A 62 -18.17 2.02 6.02
C LEU A 62 -18.60 3.44 6.47
N LEU A 63 -18.53 4.41 5.58
CA LEU A 63 -18.96 5.78 5.84
C LEU A 63 -20.46 5.87 6.14
N SER A 64 -21.29 5.09 5.44
CA SER A 64 -22.75 5.07 5.65
C SER A 64 -23.17 4.50 7.00
N THR A 65 -22.31 3.74 7.68
CA THR A 65 -22.56 3.25 9.05
C THR A 65 -22.21 4.27 10.14
N GLY A 66 -21.80 5.49 9.76
CA GLY A 66 -21.39 6.52 10.70
C GLY A 66 -19.93 6.45 11.16
N THR A 67 -19.13 5.54 10.59
CA THR A 67 -17.70 5.46 10.87
C THR A 67 -17.00 6.71 10.33
N ARG A 68 -16.19 7.34 11.18
CA ARG A 68 -15.38 8.51 10.82
C ARG A 68 -14.04 8.04 10.28
N VAL A 69 -13.76 8.39 9.03
CA VAL A 69 -12.46 8.15 8.37
C VAL A 69 -11.58 9.38 8.57
N ILE A 70 -10.47 9.24 9.27
CA ILE A 70 -9.65 10.35 9.76
C ILE A 70 -8.18 10.11 9.38
N PRO A 71 -7.50 11.07 8.74
CA PRO A 71 -6.06 10.95 8.52
C PRO A 71 -5.31 11.02 9.85
N PHE A 72 -4.24 10.25 9.97
CA PHE A 72 -3.33 10.40 11.11
C PHE A 72 -2.75 11.83 11.11
N PRO A 73 -2.69 12.49 12.27
CA PRO A 73 -2.03 13.79 12.40
C PRO A 73 -0.55 13.70 12.02
N THR A 74 -0.04 14.73 11.34
CA THR A 74 1.37 14.78 10.92
C THR A 74 2.36 14.49 12.04
N PRO A 75 2.21 15.03 13.28
CA PRO A 75 3.13 14.70 14.37
C PRO A 75 3.18 13.20 14.74
N VAL A 76 2.05 12.49 14.58
CA VAL A 76 1.98 11.04 14.81
C VAL A 76 2.77 10.32 13.73
N MET A 77 2.56 10.68 12.46
CA MET A 77 3.28 10.08 11.33
C MET A 77 4.80 10.32 11.44
N GLU A 78 5.21 11.52 11.82
CA GLU A 78 6.62 11.88 12.02
C GLU A 78 7.26 11.09 13.16
N ALA A 79 6.56 10.96 14.29
CA ALA A 79 7.04 10.17 15.43
C ALA A 79 7.18 8.69 15.08
N CYS A 80 6.21 8.12 14.38
CA CYS A 80 6.26 6.73 13.90
C CYS A 80 7.37 6.50 12.89
N TYR A 81 7.56 7.43 11.94
CA TYR A 81 8.64 7.38 10.98
C TYR A 81 10.01 7.40 11.66
N LYS A 82 10.21 8.31 12.62
CA LYS A 82 11.44 8.39 13.39
C LYS A 82 11.73 7.07 14.12
N ALA A 83 10.75 6.54 14.84
CA ALA A 83 10.90 5.27 15.56
C ALA A 83 11.22 4.10 14.62
N ALA A 84 10.59 4.06 13.43
CA ALA A 84 10.90 3.05 12.43
C ALA A 84 12.35 3.16 11.92
N MET A 85 12.84 4.37 11.65
CA MET A 85 14.23 4.57 11.21
C MET A 85 15.24 4.18 12.27
N GLU A 86 14.98 4.49 13.54
CA GLU A 86 15.80 4.08 14.69
C GLU A 86 15.85 2.54 14.78
N THR A 87 14.71 1.87 14.72
CA THR A 87 14.61 0.40 14.72
C THR A 87 15.38 -0.23 13.56
N TYR A 88 15.25 0.30 12.35
CA TYR A 88 15.99 -0.21 11.18
C TYR A 88 17.51 -0.02 11.31
N ALA A 89 17.96 1.08 11.91
CA ALA A 89 19.36 1.30 12.18
C ALA A 89 19.89 0.30 13.22
N GLU A 90 19.16 0.08 14.31
CA GLU A 90 19.50 -0.90 15.34
C GLU A 90 19.58 -2.32 14.78
N GLU A 91 18.60 -2.76 14.03
CA GLU A 91 18.60 -4.09 13.42
C GLU A 91 19.70 -4.25 12.38
N SER A 92 20.01 -3.20 11.63
CA SER A 92 21.13 -3.20 10.67
C SER A 92 22.49 -3.33 11.36
N ALA A 93 22.63 -2.76 12.56
CA ALA A 93 23.86 -2.89 13.34
C ALA A 93 24.05 -4.29 13.94
N LYS A 94 22.94 -4.98 14.28
CA LYS A 94 22.96 -6.30 14.93
C LYS A 94 23.03 -7.46 13.93
N ASN A 95 22.44 -7.28 12.74
CA ASN A 95 22.23 -8.38 11.79
C ASN A 95 22.72 -8.02 10.38
N PRO A 96 23.89 -8.55 9.95
CA PRO A 96 24.41 -8.27 8.60
C PRO A 96 23.52 -8.76 7.45
N LYS A 97 22.73 -9.83 7.65
CA LYS A 97 21.79 -10.31 6.62
C LYS A 97 20.63 -9.32 6.49
N TRP A 98 20.09 -8.84 7.61
CA TRP A 98 19.10 -7.79 7.62
C TRP A 98 19.62 -6.54 6.91
N LYS A 99 20.80 -6.06 7.29
CA LYS A 99 21.41 -4.89 6.68
C LYS A 99 21.51 -5.00 5.16
N LYS A 100 21.99 -6.14 4.66
CA LYS A 100 22.11 -6.39 3.21
C LYS A 100 20.76 -6.26 2.50
N ILE A 101 19.71 -6.85 3.06
CA ILE A 101 18.36 -6.78 2.49
C ILE A 101 17.80 -5.37 2.58
N TYR A 102 17.94 -4.74 3.74
CA TYR A 102 17.41 -3.39 3.97
C TYR A 102 18.10 -2.33 3.09
N ASP A 103 19.40 -2.39 2.93
CA ASP A 103 20.14 -1.44 2.07
C ASP A 103 19.62 -1.51 0.61
N HIS A 104 19.40 -2.73 0.10
CA HIS A 104 18.83 -2.93 -1.24
C HIS A 104 17.38 -2.43 -1.33
N TYR A 105 16.55 -2.78 -0.36
CA TYR A 105 15.16 -2.34 -0.27
C TYR A 105 15.05 -0.80 -0.20
N ALA A 106 15.85 -0.17 0.67
CA ALA A 106 15.80 1.28 0.87
C ALA A 106 16.27 2.06 -0.39
N ALA A 107 17.22 1.51 -1.14
CA ALA A 107 17.62 2.07 -2.43
C ALA A 107 16.48 2.01 -3.44
N PHE A 108 15.87 0.85 -3.62
CA PHE A 108 14.72 0.65 -4.50
C PHE A 108 13.53 1.52 -4.09
N GLN A 109 13.22 1.60 -2.80
CA GLN A 109 12.12 2.45 -2.29
C GLN A 109 12.30 3.92 -2.70
N ARG A 110 13.52 4.48 -2.58
CA ARG A 110 13.79 5.87 -3.00
C ARG A 110 13.53 6.09 -4.49
N GLU A 111 13.95 5.13 -5.33
CA GLU A 111 13.71 5.19 -6.77
C GLU A 111 12.21 5.10 -7.09
N GLN A 112 11.48 4.22 -6.42
CA GLN A 112 10.03 4.08 -6.60
C GLN A 112 9.26 5.31 -6.15
N ILE A 113 9.62 5.93 -5.02
CA ILE A 113 9.01 7.18 -4.58
C ILE A 113 9.20 8.27 -5.63
N MET A 114 10.39 8.38 -6.21
CA MET A 114 10.67 9.33 -7.30
C MET A 114 9.81 9.01 -8.53
N TRP A 115 9.75 7.75 -8.95
CA TRP A 115 8.98 7.31 -10.11
C TRP A 115 7.49 7.58 -9.95
N PHE A 116 6.86 7.11 -8.88
CA PHE A 116 5.43 7.30 -8.65
C PHE A 116 5.04 8.76 -8.42
N ARG A 117 5.96 9.58 -7.92
CA ARG A 117 5.75 11.02 -7.85
C ARG A 117 5.52 11.65 -9.22
N VAL A 118 6.20 11.15 -10.25
CA VAL A 118 6.08 11.64 -11.62
C VAL A 118 4.88 11.01 -12.34
N THR A 119 4.74 9.70 -12.26
CA THR A 119 3.76 8.95 -13.06
C THR A 119 2.33 9.00 -12.52
N GLU A 120 2.15 8.92 -11.20
CA GLU A 120 0.83 8.79 -10.59
C GLU A 120 0.45 10.01 -9.75
N ASN A 121 1.24 10.37 -8.75
CA ASN A 121 0.86 11.42 -7.80
C ASN A 121 0.61 12.79 -8.46
N THR A 122 1.27 13.11 -9.57
CA THR A 122 1.06 14.37 -10.28
C THR A 122 -0.30 14.40 -10.95
N TYR A 123 -0.71 13.29 -11.57
CA TYR A 123 -2.03 13.15 -12.17
C TYR A 123 -3.13 13.14 -11.13
N ASP A 124 -2.98 12.36 -10.07
CA ASP A 124 -3.96 12.26 -8.98
C ASP A 124 -4.25 13.64 -8.35
N ARG A 125 -3.20 14.39 -8.04
CA ARG A 125 -3.34 15.75 -7.50
C ARG A 125 -4.02 16.73 -8.48
N PHE A 126 -3.81 16.53 -9.77
CA PHE A 126 -4.51 17.31 -10.79
C PHE A 126 -6.00 16.97 -10.78
N MET A 127 -6.34 15.67 -10.78
CA MET A 127 -7.73 15.19 -10.78
C MET A 127 -8.49 15.63 -9.53
N GLU A 128 -7.91 15.49 -8.35
CA GLU A 128 -8.50 15.99 -7.10
C GLU A 128 -8.88 17.48 -7.16
N ARG A 129 -7.98 18.30 -7.70
CA ARG A 129 -8.23 19.74 -7.87
C ARG A 129 -9.29 20.04 -8.90
N ALA A 130 -9.30 19.31 -10.02
CA ALA A 130 -10.27 19.47 -11.08
C ALA A 130 -11.69 19.11 -10.60
N GLU A 131 -11.84 17.99 -9.92
CA GLU A 131 -13.11 17.54 -9.34
C GLU A 131 -13.63 18.49 -8.24
N SER A 132 -12.75 18.99 -7.39
CA SER A 132 -13.11 19.97 -6.36
C SER A 132 -13.65 21.27 -6.96
N LYS A 133 -13.02 21.75 -8.04
CA LYS A 133 -13.49 22.95 -8.77
C LYS A 133 -14.84 22.71 -9.44
N ALA A 134 -15.02 21.57 -10.10
CA ALA A 134 -16.27 21.19 -10.76
C ALA A 134 -17.43 21.10 -9.74
N SER A 135 -17.18 20.45 -8.58
CA SER A 135 -18.16 20.34 -7.51
C SER A 135 -18.54 21.70 -6.90
N ALA A 136 -17.58 22.60 -6.72
CA ALA A 136 -17.84 23.96 -6.22
C ALA A 136 -18.68 24.77 -7.22
N ALA A 137 -18.38 24.68 -8.52
CA ALA A 137 -19.13 25.35 -9.58
C ALA A 137 -20.58 24.86 -9.65
N ALA A 138 -20.81 23.54 -9.56
CA ALA A 138 -22.14 22.95 -9.56
C ALA A 138 -22.99 23.42 -8.35
N LYS A 139 -22.38 23.48 -7.15
CA LYS A 139 -23.06 24.00 -5.94
C LYS A 139 -23.37 25.49 -6.03
N GLY A 140 -22.55 26.29 -6.68
CA GLY A 140 -22.77 27.70 -6.92
C GLY A 140 -23.90 27.96 -7.93
N ALA A 141 -24.01 27.13 -8.96
CA ALA A 141 -25.10 27.22 -9.94
C ALA A 141 -26.47 26.82 -9.38
N ALA A 142 -26.52 25.84 -8.47
CA ALA A 142 -27.76 25.37 -7.83
C ALA A 142 -28.33 26.35 -6.77
N LYS A 143 -27.59 27.40 -6.39
CA LYS A 143 -28.01 28.42 -5.42
C LYS A 143 -28.50 29.70 -6.09
N LYS A 144 -28.45 29.79 -7.42
CA LYS A 144 -29.05 30.88 -8.23
C LYS A 144 -30.35 30.43 -8.84
#